data_5d0f74796be1f364fb6e0fbee5fc7ce7
#
_entry.id   5d0f74796be1f364fb6e0fbee5fc7ce7
#
_cell.length_a   1.000
_cell.length_b   1.000
_cell.length_c   1.000
_cell.angle_alpha   90.00
_cell.angle_beta   90.00
_cell.angle_gamma   90.00
#
_symmetry.space_group_name_H-M   'P 1'
#
loop_
_entity.id
_entity.type
_entity.pdbx_description
1 polymer ?
#
loop_
_entity_poly.entity_id
_entity_poly.type
_entity_poly.pdbx_seq_one_letter_code
_entity_poly.pdbx_strand_id
1 'polypeptide(L)'
;MEEKVTTTAKTGTDRKKWWTRQLRDNNSVLILIVLVIVAFTCVSGFKTTAYQAILTSAEYGLVALGLGIVMMTGNIDLSIGYMAASCGVSFVTIFNVVYNATGGNSLLSLIAGLIVALVQGLLLGCLNGFLVTKIGISPLIATIATNYIFNGYVLQFAQSSYAPEDKTIVKVIGNTQIFGIKWLTPMVIIFIVLIVVVALWMYKTRFGNAIKLVGDNPEAADFAGISSKKVIFVAYAIAGVLAGLCGFMMVSYTGASIYTQGTALSTLPVSCCVLGGVKMSGGKGTAVHVLLGVLIMRIISQIMNSLHLQTAIVNLVTGLLLIAILLVDRFTSKKKDA
;
A
#
# COMPACT_ATOMS: atom_id res chain seq x y z
N MET A 1 -32.53 31.37 27.43
CA MET A 1 -31.40 31.80 26.55
C MET A 1 -31.04 30.60 25.69
N GLU A 2 -31.60 30.54 24.51
CA GLU A 2 -31.31 29.46 23.54
C GLU A 2 -30.07 29.86 22.72
N GLU A 3 -28.97 29.15 22.90
CA GLU A 3 -27.77 29.33 22.14
C GLU A 3 -27.90 28.56 20.81
N LYS A 4 -28.13 29.29 19.72
CA LYS A 4 -28.22 28.76 18.36
C LYS A 4 -26.86 28.21 17.96
N VAL A 5 -26.70 26.88 17.92
CA VAL A 5 -25.60 26.20 17.26
C VAL A 5 -25.72 26.38 15.74
N THR A 6 -25.07 27.40 15.21
CA THR A 6 -24.93 27.60 13.74
C THR A 6 -23.94 26.61 13.17
N THR A 7 -24.44 25.52 12.60
CA THR A 7 -23.68 24.64 11.71
C THR A 7 -23.37 25.38 10.41
N THR A 8 -22.23 26.04 10.34
CA THR A 8 -21.73 26.64 9.09
C THR A 8 -21.25 25.53 8.14
N ALA A 9 -22.02 25.30 7.08
CA ALA A 9 -21.60 24.46 5.96
C ALA A 9 -20.31 25.02 5.37
N LYS A 10 -19.21 24.21 5.39
CA LYS A 10 -17.91 24.58 4.83
C LYS A 10 -18.04 24.86 3.33
N THR A 11 -17.85 26.11 2.93
CA THR A 11 -17.93 26.60 1.56
C THR A 11 -16.77 26.07 0.69
N GLY A 12 -16.91 26.09 -0.64
CA GLY A 12 -15.92 25.56 -1.60
C GLY A 12 -14.51 26.17 -1.48
N THR A 13 -14.39 27.38 -0.91
CA THR A 13 -13.12 28.06 -0.58
C THR A 13 -12.35 27.37 0.56
N ASP A 14 -13.04 26.75 1.51
CA ASP A 14 -12.40 26.01 2.61
C ASP A 14 -11.81 24.67 2.14
N ARG A 15 -12.41 24.05 1.11
CA ARG A 15 -11.87 22.83 0.48
C ARG A 15 -10.53 23.09 -0.21
N LYS A 16 -10.42 24.19 -0.97
CA LYS A 16 -9.18 24.56 -1.68
C LYS A 16 -8.05 24.87 -0.69
N LYS A 17 -8.36 25.56 0.41
CA LYS A 17 -7.41 25.85 1.50
C LYS A 17 -6.96 24.59 2.24
N TRP A 18 -7.81 23.54 2.35
CA TRP A 18 -7.45 22.29 3.00
C TRP A 18 -6.40 21.50 2.20
N TRP A 19 -6.58 21.35 0.87
CA TRP A 19 -5.62 20.67 0.01
C TRP A 19 -4.27 21.41 -0.04
N THR A 20 -4.29 22.74 -0.15
CA THR A 20 -3.06 23.53 -0.18
C THR A 20 -2.30 23.51 1.14
N ARG A 21 -2.99 23.45 2.29
CA ARG A 21 -2.34 23.29 3.59
C ARG A 21 -1.69 21.90 3.72
N GLN A 22 -2.38 20.85 3.36
CA GLN A 22 -1.81 19.49 3.41
C GLN A 22 -0.55 19.32 2.54
N LEU A 23 -0.54 19.93 1.37
CA LEU A 23 0.63 19.90 0.49
C LEU A 23 1.78 20.79 1.03
N ARG A 24 1.45 21.96 1.56
CA ARG A 24 2.45 22.92 2.04
C ARG A 24 3.12 22.49 3.36
N ASP A 25 2.36 21.89 4.26
CA ASP A 25 2.86 21.49 5.58
C ASP A 25 3.52 20.10 5.55
N ASN A 26 3.65 19.48 4.37
CA ASN A 26 4.22 18.16 4.20
C ASN A 26 5.62 18.23 3.55
N ASN A 27 6.64 18.01 4.36
CA ASN A 27 8.04 17.96 3.91
C ASN A 27 8.26 16.93 2.78
N SER A 28 7.40 15.93 2.66
CA SER A 28 7.47 14.91 1.60
C SER A 28 7.33 15.50 0.20
N VAL A 29 6.55 16.57 0.02
CA VAL A 29 6.44 17.27 -1.29
C VAL A 29 7.78 17.90 -1.67
N LEU A 30 8.44 18.55 -0.72
CA LEU A 30 9.75 19.17 -0.94
C LEU A 30 10.80 18.10 -1.28
N ILE A 31 10.81 17.00 -0.53
CA ILE A 31 11.70 15.86 -0.78
C ILE A 31 11.46 15.29 -2.18
N LEU A 32 10.20 15.12 -2.59
CA LEU A 32 9.85 14.63 -3.93
C LEU A 32 10.39 15.56 -5.02
N ILE A 33 10.22 16.87 -4.87
CA ILE A 33 10.71 17.86 -5.84
C ILE A 33 12.24 17.78 -5.96
N VAL A 34 12.96 17.73 -4.84
CA VAL A 34 14.43 17.62 -4.84
C VAL A 34 14.87 16.34 -5.51
N LEU A 35 14.23 15.20 -5.22
CA LEU A 35 14.55 13.92 -5.84
C LEU A 35 14.29 13.90 -7.35
N VAL A 36 13.21 14.52 -7.80
CA VAL A 36 12.93 14.67 -9.24
C VAL A 36 14.01 15.49 -9.92
N ILE A 37 14.47 16.60 -9.30
CA ILE A 37 15.57 17.42 -9.82
C ILE A 37 16.86 16.60 -9.88
N VAL A 38 17.22 15.88 -8.81
CA VAL A 38 18.40 15.00 -8.77
C VAL A 38 18.32 13.91 -9.85
N ALA A 39 17.17 13.26 -9.99
CA ALA A 39 16.98 12.26 -11.04
C ALA A 39 17.14 12.87 -12.44
N PHE A 40 16.63 14.07 -12.67
CA PHE A 40 16.73 14.77 -13.94
C PHE A 40 18.16 15.15 -14.28
N THR A 41 18.95 15.58 -13.29
CA THR A 41 20.32 16.09 -13.50
C THR A 41 21.39 14.99 -13.49
N CYS A 42 21.21 13.95 -12.67
CA CYS A 42 22.25 12.94 -12.41
C CYS A 42 22.07 11.64 -13.17
N VAL A 43 20.87 11.38 -13.74
CA VAL A 43 20.57 10.08 -14.34
C VAL A 43 20.43 10.20 -15.86
N SER A 44 21.32 9.53 -16.60
CA SER A 44 21.16 9.35 -18.03
C SER A 44 19.90 8.49 -18.29
N GLY A 45 18.94 9.02 -19.08
CA GLY A 45 17.69 8.31 -19.34
C GLY A 45 16.57 8.61 -18.34
N PHE A 46 16.52 9.82 -17.79
CA PHE A 46 15.46 10.30 -16.86
C PHE A 46 14.03 9.87 -17.23
N LYS A 47 13.67 9.96 -18.54
CA LYS A 47 12.33 9.54 -19.01
C LYS A 47 12.05 8.07 -18.69
N THR A 48 13.02 7.18 -18.84
CA THR A 48 12.88 5.75 -18.53
C THR A 48 12.79 5.52 -17.03
N THR A 49 13.61 6.22 -16.25
CA THR A 49 13.61 6.15 -14.79
C THR A 49 12.28 6.63 -14.19
N ALA A 50 11.76 7.78 -14.65
CA ALA A 50 10.48 8.31 -14.21
C ALA A 50 9.30 7.40 -14.59
N TYR A 51 9.29 6.90 -15.81
CA TYR A 51 8.29 5.95 -16.28
C TYR A 51 8.26 4.68 -15.44
N GLN A 52 9.42 4.07 -15.17
CA GLN A 52 9.52 2.86 -14.33
C GLN A 52 9.11 3.14 -12.87
N ALA A 53 9.43 4.32 -12.33
CA ALA A 53 9.01 4.71 -10.99
C ALA A 53 7.49 4.78 -10.89
N ILE A 54 6.79 5.37 -11.86
CA ILE A 54 5.33 5.48 -11.89
C ILE A 54 4.70 4.07 -12.03
N LEU A 55 5.19 3.27 -12.98
CA LEU A 55 4.65 1.95 -13.26
C LEU A 55 4.73 1.03 -12.03
N THR A 56 5.91 0.96 -11.40
CA THR A 56 6.10 0.13 -10.22
C THR A 56 5.49 0.73 -8.95
N SER A 57 5.15 2.03 -8.94
CA SER A 57 4.40 2.63 -7.84
C SER A 57 3.00 2.05 -7.67
N ALA A 58 2.38 1.53 -8.74
CA ALA A 58 1.06 0.93 -8.67
C ALA A 58 1.07 -0.37 -7.85
N GLU A 59 2.08 -1.22 -8.04
CA GLU A 59 2.25 -2.47 -7.32
C GLU A 59 2.52 -2.21 -5.82
N TYR A 60 3.59 -1.48 -5.52
CA TYR A 60 3.98 -1.18 -4.13
C TYR A 60 2.97 -0.28 -3.42
N GLY A 61 2.31 0.58 -4.16
CA GLY A 61 1.36 1.55 -3.63
C GLY A 61 0.09 0.93 -3.06
N LEU A 62 -0.39 -0.19 -3.61
CA LEU A 62 -1.55 -0.89 -3.06
C LEU A 62 -1.28 -1.47 -1.68
N VAL A 63 -0.13 -2.13 -1.52
CA VAL A 63 0.29 -2.68 -0.22
C VAL A 63 0.54 -1.53 0.77
N ALA A 64 1.22 -0.46 0.32
CA ALA A 64 1.45 0.72 1.17
C ALA A 64 0.14 1.41 1.56
N LEU A 65 -0.86 1.45 0.68
CA LEU A 65 -2.18 2.02 0.97
C LEU A 65 -2.91 1.19 2.04
N GLY A 66 -2.89 -0.14 1.91
CA GLY A 66 -3.45 -1.05 2.90
C GLY A 66 -2.76 -0.92 4.26
N LEU A 67 -1.43 -0.98 4.27
CA LEU A 67 -0.64 -0.77 5.48
C LEU A 67 -0.87 0.61 6.10
N GLY A 68 -0.94 1.66 5.28
CA GLY A 68 -1.19 3.02 5.74
C GLY A 68 -2.53 3.16 6.48
N ILE A 69 -3.58 2.47 6.02
CA ILE A 69 -4.88 2.44 6.72
C ILE A 69 -4.73 1.78 8.09
N VAL A 70 -4.01 0.64 8.18
CA VAL A 70 -3.73 -0.04 9.45
C VAL A 70 -2.87 0.85 10.36
N MET A 71 -1.81 1.47 9.84
CA MET A 71 -0.93 2.37 10.62
C MET A 71 -1.68 3.58 11.18
N MET A 72 -2.63 4.15 10.43
CA MET A 72 -3.45 5.25 10.93
C MET A 72 -4.33 4.87 12.13
N THR A 73 -4.58 3.56 12.38
CA THR A 73 -5.23 3.09 13.62
C THR A 73 -4.25 2.85 14.79
N GLY A 74 -2.96 3.16 14.63
CA GLY A 74 -1.93 2.88 15.62
C GLY A 74 -1.43 1.44 15.63
N ASN A 75 -1.76 0.66 14.60
CA ASN A 75 -1.35 -0.73 14.46
C ASN A 75 -0.39 -0.89 13.27
N ILE A 76 0.27 -2.05 13.17
CA ILE A 76 1.17 -2.37 12.08
C ILE A 76 0.86 -3.76 11.53
N ASP A 77 1.04 -3.96 10.22
CA ASP A 77 0.94 -5.26 9.56
C ASP A 77 2.21 -5.55 8.76
N LEU A 78 3.09 -6.38 9.32
CA LEU A 78 4.32 -6.82 8.67
C LEU A 78 4.12 -8.04 7.76
N SER A 79 2.93 -8.66 7.78
CA SER A 79 2.61 -9.81 6.94
C SER A 79 2.11 -9.42 5.54
N ILE A 80 1.74 -8.15 5.35
CA ILE A 80 1.02 -7.68 4.16
C ILE A 80 1.77 -7.97 2.84
N GLY A 81 3.11 -8.00 2.86
CA GLY A 81 3.92 -8.32 1.70
C GLY A 81 3.78 -9.78 1.26
N TYR A 82 3.94 -10.73 2.19
CA TYR A 82 3.73 -12.14 1.88
C TYR A 82 2.26 -12.51 1.76
N MET A 83 1.36 -11.76 2.39
CA MET A 83 -0.08 -11.84 2.13
C MET A 83 -0.36 -11.55 0.65
N ALA A 84 0.17 -10.49 0.08
CA ALA A 84 0.02 -10.17 -1.34
C ALA A 84 0.64 -11.24 -2.23
N ALA A 85 1.87 -11.70 -1.92
CA ALA A 85 2.52 -12.77 -2.67
C ALA A 85 1.72 -14.08 -2.63
N SER A 86 1.15 -14.46 -1.48
CA SER A 86 0.31 -15.65 -1.35
C SER A 86 -0.97 -15.56 -2.19
N CYS A 87 -1.59 -14.38 -2.25
CA CYS A 87 -2.74 -14.14 -3.12
C CYS A 87 -2.36 -14.24 -4.61
N GLY A 88 -1.16 -13.81 -4.99
CA GLY A 88 -0.63 -14.00 -6.33
C GLY A 88 -0.44 -15.47 -6.70
N VAL A 89 0.06 -16.28 -5.77
CA VAL A 89 0.16 -17.76 -5.94
C VAL A 89 -1.23 -18.36 -6.16
N SER A 90 -2.20 -18.02 -5.32
CA SER A 90 -3.56 -18.55 -5.42
C SER A 90 -4.27 -18.08 -6.70
N PHE A 91 -4.02 -16.84 -7.13
CA PHE A 91 -4.47 -16.35 -8.43
C PHE A 91 -4.00 -17.29 -9.55
N VAL A 92 -2.69 -17.58 -9.63
CA VAL A 92 -2.12 -18.45 -10.67
C VAL A 92 -2.67 -19.86 -10.57
N THR A 93 -2.80 -20.40 -9.35
CA THR A 93 -3.32 -21.75 -9.14
C THR A 93 -4.73 -21.89 -9.69
N ILE A 94 -5.63 -20.99 -9.33
CA ILE A 94 -7.02 -21.03 -9.79
C ILE A 94 -7.13 -20.70 -11.27
N PHE A 95 -6.33 -19.76 -11.76
CA PHE A 95 -6.25 -19.49 -13.20
C PHE A 95 -5.95 -20.78 -13.98
N ASN A 96 -4.91 -21.52 -13.59
CA ASN A 96 -4.49 -22.74 -14.29
C ASN A 96 -5.54 -23.85 -14.17
N VAL A 97 -6.14 -24.05 -12.99
CA VAL A 97 -7.21 -25.04 -12.78
C VAL A 97 -8.42 -24.76 -13.68
N VAL A 98 -8.89 -23.50 -13.70
CA VAL A 98 -10.05 -23.12 -14.53
C VAL A 98 -9.70 -23.15 -16.01
N TYR A 99 -8.50 -22.71 -16.39
CA TYR A 99 -8.03 -22.73 -17.77
C TYR A 99 -8.05 -24.15 -18.36
N ASN A 100 -7.50 -25.11 -17.62
CA ASN A 100 -7.47 -26.50 -18.03
C ASN A 100 -8.86 -27.14 -18.02
N ALA A 101 -9.70 -26.83 -17.03
CA ALA A 101 -11.06 -27.37 -16.93
C ALA A 101 -12.00 -26.84 -18.02
N THR A 102 -11.76 -25.66 -18.56
CA THR A 102 -12.63 -24.99 -19.56
C THR A 102 -12.09 -25.09 -20.98
N GLY A 103 -11.03 -25.89 -21.20
CA GLY A 103 -10.42 -26.03 -22.51
C GLY A 103 -9.78 -24.75 -23.06
N GLY A 104 -9.21 -23.92 -22.18
CA GLY A 104 -8.43 -22.73 -22.57
C GLY A 104 -9.19 -21.39 -22.49
N ASN A 105 -10.27 -21.28 -21.70
CA ASN A 105 -10.99 -20.02 -21.54
C ASN A 105 -10.23 -19.06 -20.61
N SER A 106 -9.35 -18.24 -21.19
CA SER A 106 -8.48 -17.30 -20.47
C SER A 106 -9.24 -16.22 -19.69
N LEU A 107 -10.37 -15.73 -20.23
CA LEU A 107 -11.15 -14.67 -19.56
C LEU A 107 -11.82 -15.19 -18.28
N LEU A 108 -12.44 -16.35 -18.36
CA LEU A 108 -13.07 -16.99 -17.19
C LEU A 108 -12.03 -17.31 -16.13
N SER A 109 -10.87 -17.81 -16.54
CA SER A 109 -9.73 -18.10 -15.66
C SER A 109 -9.20 -16.86 -14.96
N LEU A 110 -9.08 -15.73 -15.67
CA LEU A 110 -8.66 -14.44 -15.13
C LEU A 110 -9.62 -13.96 -14.04
N ILE A 111 -10.93 -14.00 -14.34
CA ILE A 111 -11.97 -13.54 -13.39
C ILE A 111 -12.00 -14.44 -12.16
N ALA A 112 -11.96 -15.76 -12.33
CA ALA A 112 -11.97 -16.71 -11.22
C ALA A 112 -10.72 -16.55 -10.32
N GLY A 113 -9.54 -16.44 -10.91
CA GLY A 113 -8.29 -16.20 -10.19
C GLY A 113 -8.31 -14.88 -9.41
N LEU A 114 -8.81 -13.80 -10.03
CA LEU A 114 -8.94 -12.49 -9.38
C LEU A 114 -9.89 -12.54 -8.18
N ILE A 115 -11.06 -13.18 -8.33
CA ILE A 115 -12.01 -13.33 -7.21
C ILE A 115 -11.34 -14.08 -6.06
N VAL A 116 -10.65 -15.19 -6.33
CA VAL A 116 -9.98 -15.97 -5.29
C VAL A 116 -8.87 -15.15 -4.62
N ALA A 117 -8.06 -14.40 -5.36
CA ALA A 117 -7.04 -13.54 -4.78
C ALA A 117 -7.63 -12.47 -3.83
N LEU A 118 -8.75 -11.84 -4.21
CA LEU A 118 -9.43 -10.85 -3.37
C LEU A 118 -10.07 -11.48 -2.12
N VAL A 119 -10.74 -12.63 -2.27
CA VAL A 119 -11.36 -13.35 -1.16
C VAL A 119 -10.29 -13.85 -0.19
N GLN A 120 -9.21 -14.42 -0.69
CA GLN A 120 -8.09 -14.86 0.14
C GLN A 120 -7.48 -13.67 0.89
N GLY A 121 -7.19 -12.56 0.21
CA GLY A 121 -6.69 -11.35 0.85
C GLY A 121 -7.61 -10.87 1.97
N LEU A 122 -8.92 -10.82 1.73
CA LEU A 122 -9.92 -10.48 2.75
C LEU A 122 -9.85 -11.43 3.94
N LEU A 123 -9.82 -12.74 3.72
CA LEU A 123 -9.77 -13.75 4.79
C LEU A 123 -8.50 -13.63 5.63
N LEU A 124 -7.33 -13.44 4.98
CA LEU A 124 -6.06 -13.28 5.67
C LEU A 124 -5.99 -11.95 6.45
N GLY A 125 -6.53 -10.87 5.89
CA GLY A 125 -6.69 -9.61 6.61
C GLY A 125 -7.64 -9.72 7.81
N CYS A 126 -8.77 -10.42 7.65
CA CYS A 126 -9.68 -10.73 8.74
C CYS A 126 -9.01 -11.60 9.82
N LEU A 127 -8.16 -12.56 9.44
CA LEU A 127 -7.38 -13.36 10.37
C LEU A 127 -6.48 -12.49 11.26
N ASN A 128 -5.70 -11.59 10.66
CA ASN A 128 -4.86 -10.64 11.40
C ASN A 128 -5.70 -9.73 12.29
N GLY A 129 -6.77 -9.16 11.75
CA GLY A 129 -7.71 -8.35 12.51
C GLY A 129 -8.32 -9.09 13.69
N PHE A 130 -8.67 -10.36 13.55
CA PHE A 130 -9.20 -11.21 14.60
C PHE A 130 -8.16 -11.47 15.71
N LEU A 131 -6.93 -11.84 15.32
CA LEU A 131 -5.83 -12.08 16.25
C LEU A 131 -5.55 -10.85 17.13
N VAL A 132 -5.54 -9.67 16.50
CA VAL A 132 -5.25 -8.40 17.18
C VAL A 132 -6.43 -7.95 18.05
N THR A 133 -7.66 -7.94 17.51
CA THR A 133 -8.79 -7.25 18.17
C THR A 133 -9.61 -8.15 19.09
N LYS A 134 -9.69 -9.45 18.81
CA LYS A 134 -10.50 -10.41 19.60
C LYS A 134 -9.64 -11.23 20.54
N ILE A 135 -8.51 -11.77 20.07
CA ILE A 135 -7.59 -12.54 20.93
C ILE A 135 -6.73 -11.60 21.77
N GLY A 136 -6.41 -10.38 21.25
CA GLY A 136 -5.62 -9.38 21.97
C GLY A 136 -4.11 -9.58 21.84
N ILE A 137 -3.65 -10.29 20.81
CA ILE A 137 -2.21 -10.44 20.53
C ILE A 137 -1.68 -9.09 20.02
N SER A 138 -0.49 -8.72 20.46
CA SER A 138 0.20 -7.53 19.94
C SER A 138 0.27 -7.57 18.41
N PRO A 139 -0.08 -6.46 17.72
CA PRO A 139 -0.07 -6.37 16.25
C PRO A 139 1.24 -6.84 15.63
N LEU A 140 2.36 -6.42 16.22
CA LEU A 140 3.70 -6.78 15.74
C LEU A 140 3.91 -8.31 15.80
N ILE A 141 3.56 -8.94 16.92
CA ILE A 141 3.76 -10.40 17.12
C ILE A 141 2.82 -11.19 16.21
N ALA A 142 1.54 -10.80 16.15
CA ALA A 142 0.54 -11.46 15.32
C ALA A 142 0.95 -11.44 13.84
N THR A 143 1.34 -10.26 13.34
CA THR A 143 1.65 -10.10 11.91
C THR A 143 3.02 -10.68 11.52
N ILE A 144 4.00 -10.73 12.43
CA ILE A 144 5.24 -11.49 12.20
C ILE A 144 4.93 -13.00 12.11
N ALA A 145 4.12 -13.53 13.00
CA ALA A 145 3.76 -14.95 12.96
C ALA A 145 3.02 -15.31 11.67
N THR A 146 2.01 -14.53 11.28
CA THR A 146 1.28 -14.75 10.03
C THR A 146 2.15 -14.50 8.78
N ASN A 147 3.14 -13.60 8.86
CA ASN A 147 4.12 -13.40 7.79
C ASN A 147 4.89 -14.70 7.48
N TYR A 148 5.35 -15.43 8.52
CA TYR A 148 6.01 -16.72 8.32
C TYR A 148 5.07 -17.77 7.73
N ILE A 149 3.80 -17.80 8.13
CA ILE A 149 2.80 -18.72 7.58
C ILE A 149 2.61 -18.43 6.08
N PHE A 150 2.41 -17.17 5.71
CA PHE A 150 2.20 -16.78 4.31
C PHE A 150 3.46 -16.98 3.46
N ASN A 151 4.63 -16.72 4.04
CA ASN A 151 5.92 -17.03 3.43
C ASN A 151 6.07 -18.52 3.14
N GLY A 152 5.78 -19.40 4.10
CA GLY A 152 5.81 -20.84 3.91
C GLY A 152 4.88 -21.31 2.79
N TYR A 153 3.66 -20.74 2.70
CA TYR A 153 2.75 -21.02 1.60
C TYR A 153 3.33 -20.61 0.24
N VAL A 154 3.92 -19.41 0.15
CA VAL A 154 4.54 -18.95 -1.11
C VAL A 154 5.71 -19.83 -1.51
N LEU A 155 6.57 -20.21 -0.55
CA LEU A 155 7.71 -21.12 -0.79
C LEU A 155 7.27 -22.47 -1.31
N GLN A 156 6.17 -23.01 -0.83
CA GLN A 156 5.67 -24.33 -1.26
C GLN A 156 5.31 -24.35 -2.74
N PHE A 157 4.78 -23.27 -3.29
CA PHE A 157 4.24 -23.22 -4.64
C PHE A 157 5.07 -22.40 -5.64
N ALA A 158 5.83 -21.41 -5.19
CA ALA A 158 6.55 -20.45 -6.03
C ALA A 158 8.02 -20.27 -5.65
N GLN A 159 8.76 -21.38 -5.46
CA GLN A 159 10.19 -21.35 -5.09
C GLN A 159 11.04 -20.55 -6.08
N SER A 160 10.79 -20.69 -7.39
CA SER A 160 11.48 -19.93 -8.42
C SER A 160 10.52 -19.00 -9.17
N SER A 161 9.58 -19.56 -9.90
CA SER A 161 8.60 -18.83 -10.70
C SER A 161 7.37 -19.71 -10.93
N TYR A 162 6.20 -19.24 -10.56
CA TYR A 162 4.92 -19.93 -10.81
C TYR A 162 4.05 -19.08 -11.70
N ALA A 163 3.80 -19.56 -12.92
CA ALA A 163 3.21 -18.77 -13.99
C ALA A 163 1.82 -19.30 -14.42
N PRO A 164 0.92 -18.42 -14.87
CA PRO A 164 -0.32 -18.84 -15.54
C PRO A 164 -0.02 -19.48 -16.90
N GLU A 165 -0.88 -20.42 -17.32
CA GLU A 165 -0.78 -21.09 -18.62
C GLU A 165 -0.90 -20.09 -19.78
N ASP A 166 -1.84 -19.16 -19.71
CA ASP A 166 -1.90 -18.04 -20.65
C ASP A 166 -1.40 -16.74 -19.99
N LYS A 167 -0.11 -16.46 -20.21
CA LYS A 167 0.52 -15.22 -19.75
C LYS A 167 0.04 -13.99 -20.50
N THR A 168 -0.50 -14.15 -21.72
CA THR A 168 -0.81 -13.02 -22.60
C THR A 168 -1.94 -12.21 -22.03
N ILE A 169 -3.07 -12.85 -21.67
CA ILE A 169 -4.22 -12.15 -21.10
C ILE A 169 -3.91 -11.54 -19.73
N VAL A 170 -3.12 -12.25 -18.91
CA VAL A 170 -2.73 -11.77 -17.58
C VAL A 170 -1.87 -10.52 -17.68
N LYS A 171 -0.92 -10.49 -18.62
CA LYS A 171 -0.04 -9.32 -18.85
C LYS A 171 -0.73 -8.11 -19.45
N VAL A 172 -1.93 -8.24 -20.00
CA VAL A 172 -2.70 -7.11 -20.55
C VAL A 172 -2.86 -6.03 -19.50
N ILE A 173 -3.19 -6.38 -18.26
CA ILE A 173 -3.44 -5.41 -17.18
C ILE A 173 -2.17 -4.70 -16.73
N GLY A 174 -1.05 -5.44 -16.61
CA GLY A 174 0.22 -4.88 -16.16
C GLY A 174 0.99 -4.10 -17.20
N ASN A 175 0.90 -4.51 -18.48
CA ASN A 175 1.86 -4.09 -19.50
C ASN A 175 1.26 -3.41 -20.74
N THR A 176 -0.09 -3.42 -20.94
CA THR A 176 -0.69 -2.76 -22.09
C THR A 176 -0.61 -1.25 -21.96
N GLN A 177 -0.06 -0.60 -22.98
CA GLN A 177 0.04 0.85 -23.04
C GLN A 177 -1.29 1.45 -23.55
N ILE A 178 -1.88 2.35 -22.76
CA ILE A 178 -3.11 3.05 -23.14
C ILE A 178 -2.72 4.32 -23.89
N PHE A 179 -3.32 4.56 -25.05
CA PHE A 179 -3.02 5.68 -25.96
C PHE A 179 -1.53 5.77 -26.38
N GLY A 180 -0.78 4.66 -26.36
CA GLY A 180 0.65 4.66 -26.67
C GLY A 180 1.54 5.30 -25.60
N ILE A 181 0.98 5.64 -24.44
CA ILE A 181 1.70 6.23 -23.32
C ILE A 181 2.31 5.11 -22.48
N LYS A 182 3.65 5.00 -22.46
CA LYS A 182 4.38 3.89 -21.85
C LYS A 182 4.06 3.64 -20.35
N TRP A 183 3.84 4.68 -19.57
CA TRP A 183 3.55 4.55 -18.14
C TRP A 183 2.06 4.43 -17.82
N LEU A 184 1.18 4.69 -18.78
CA LEU A 184 -0.26 4.62 -18.57
C LEU A 184 -0.77 3.22 -18.92
N THR A 185 -0.68 2.32 -17.95
CA THR A 185 -1.23 0.96 -18.04
C THR A 185 -2.53 0.84 -17.25
N PRO A 186 -3.38 -0.17 -17.52
CA PRO A 186 -4.56 -0.42 -16.70
C PRO A 186 -4.23 -0.53 -15.20
N MET A 187 -3.10 -1.13 -14.85
CA MET A 187 -2.61 -1.25 -13.47
C MET A 187 -2.42 0.12 -12.80
N VAL A 188 -1.80 1.08 -13.49
CA VAL A 188 -1.59 2.44 -12.97
C VAL A 188 -2.92 3.18 -12.83
N ILE A 189 -3.85 3.01 -13.78
CA ILE A 189 -5.18 3.62 -13.69
C ILE A 189 -5.94 3.07 -12.49
N ILE A 190 -5.96 1.74 -12.29
CA ILE A 190 -6.61 1.12 -11.13
C ILE A 190 -6.02 1.66 -9.83
N PHE A 191 -4.70 1.78 -9.75
CA PHE A 191 -4.02 2.35 -8.57
C PHE A 191 -4.44 3.80 -8.30
N ILE A 192 -4.43 4.67 -9.33
CA ILE A 192 -4.85 6.08 -9.18
C ILE A 192 -6.31 6.16 -8.74
N VAL A 193 -7.19 5.38 -9.36
CA VAL A 193 -8.61 5.34 -8.99
C VAL A 193 -8.79 4.92 -7.54
N LEU A 194 -8.07 3.87 -7.08
CA LEU A 194 -8.12 3.42 -5.69
C LEU A 194 -7.60 4.46 -4.70
N ILE A 195 -6.50 5.14 -5.02
CA ILE A 195 -6.01 6.26 -4.18
C ILE A 195 -7.08 7.33 -4.03
N VAL A 196 -7.73 7.72 -5.14
CA VAL A 196 -8.80 8.74 -5.12
C VAL A 196 -10.00 8.24 -4.31
N VAL A 197 -10.44 7.01 -4.55
CA VAL A 197 -11.56 6.39 -3.84
C VAL A 197 -11.28 6.32 -2.34
N VAL A 198 -10.12 5.81 -1.93
CA VAL A 198 -9.74 5.72 -0.51
C VAL A 198 -9.57 7.12 0.10
N ALA A 199 -8.97 8.08 -0.61
CA ALA A 199 -8.84 9.45 -0.12
C ALA A 199 -10.20 10.11 0.12
N LEU A 200 -11.14 9.94 -0.83
CA LEU A 200 -12.51 10.47 -0.70
C LEU A 200 -13.28 9.74 0.40
N TRP A 201 -13.13 8.42 0.48
CA TRP A 201 -13.75 7.61 1.53
C TRP A 201 -13.26 8.02 2.92
N MET A 202 -11.96 8.13 3.12
CA MET A 202 -11.39 8.60 4.38
C MET A 202 -11.80 10.03 4.75
N TYR A 203 -11.98 10.91 3.75
CA TYR A 203 -12.35 12.30 3.98
C TYR A 203 -13.84 12.49 4.24
N LYS A 204 -14.72 11.76 3.51
CA LYS A 204 -16.15 11.99 3.51
C LYS A 204 -16.94 11.10 4.48
N THR A 205 -16.35 9.97 4.95
CA THR A 205 -17.11 9.01 5.75
C THR A 205 -16.82 9.11 7.23
N ARG A 206 -17.82 8.68 8.04
CA ARG A 206 -17.67 8.55 9.48
C ARG A 206 -16.57 7.55 9.85
N PHE A 207 -16.41 6.50 9.04
CA PHE A 207 -15.39 5.47 9.27
C PHE A 207 -13.96 6.00 9.04
N GLY A 208 -13.73 6.82 8.01
CA GLY A 208 -12.44 7.46 7.79
C GLY A 208 -12.03 8.39 8.94
N ASN A 209 -12.98 9.09 9.55
CA ASN A 209 -12.73 9.86 10.76
C ASN A 209 -12.50 8.96 11.98
N ALA A 210 -13.24 7.85 12.11
CA ALA A 210 -13.08 6.88 13.19
C ALA A 210 -11.67 6.26 13.20
N ILE A 211 -11.08 5.94 12.03
CA ILE A 211 -9.70 5.46 11.93
C ILE A 211 -8.73 6.41 12.63
N LYS A 212 -8.86 7.72 12.41
CA LYS A 212 -7.95 8.72 12.99
C LYS A 212 -8.18 8.89 14.49
N LEU A 213 -9.45 8.92 14.91
CA LEU A 213 -9.81 9.05 16.33
C LEU A 213 -9.32 7.84 17.14
N VAL A 214 -9.51 6.62 16.61
CA VAL A 214 -9.00 5.39 17.23
C VAL A 214 -7.47 5.40 17.29
N GLY A 215 -6.82 5.89 16.23
CA GLY A 215 -5.36 5.99 16.20
C GLY A 215 -4.79 7.02 17.15
N ASP A 216 -5.51 8.13 17.40
CA ASP A 216 -5.08 9.15 18.36
C ASP A 216 -5.25 8.65 19.82
N ASN A 217 -6.41 8.07 20.15
CA ASN A 217 -6.66 7.47 21.46
C ASN A 217 -7.81 6.45 21.37
N PRO A 218 -7.52 5.14 21.40
CA PRO A 218 -8.55 4.10 21.32
C PRO A 218 -9.56 4.13 22.47
N GLU A 219 -9.12 4.45 23.70
CA GLU A 219 -9.98 4.52 24.86
C GLU A 219 -10.96 5.69 24.76
N ALA A 220 -10.46 6.87 24.38
CA ALA A 220 -11.31 8.04 24.17
C ALA A 220 -12.32 7.82 23.04
N ALA A 221 -11.94 7.11 21.99
CA ALA A 221 -12.85 6.73 20.90
C ALA A 221 -13.97 5.80 21.41
N ASP A 222 -13.63 4.79 22.24
CA ASP A 222 -14.60 3.88 22.84
C ASP A 222 -15.58 4.63 23.76
N PHE A 223 -15.12 5.58 24.59
CA PHE A 223 -15.97 6.45 25.39
C PHE A 223 -16.90 7.34 24.55
N ALA A 224 -16.47 7.73 23.34
CA ALA A 224 -17.30 8.47 22.38
C ALA A 224 -18.27 7.58 21.59
N GLY A 225 -18.36 6.26 21.92
CA GLY A 225 -19.25 5.31 21.25
C GLY A 225 -18.69 4.73 19.94
N ILE A 226 -17.41 4.96 19.63
CA ILE A 226 -16.74 4.41 18.46
C ILE A 226 -15.96 3.18 18.87
N SER A 227 -16.44 1.97 18.49
CA SER A 227 -15.78 0.72 18.85
C SER A 227 -14.40 0.61 18.15
N SER A 228 -13.32 0.85 18.91
CA SER A 228 -11.94 0.80 18.46
C SER A 228 -11.61 -0.57 17.85
N LYS A 229 -12.04 -1.67 18.49
CA LYS A 229 -11.84 -3.05 18.01
C LYS A 229 -12.46 -3.29 16.63
N LYS A 230 -13.68 -2.78 16.37
CA LYS A 230 -14.32 -2.92 15.05
C LYS A 230 -13.59 -2.12 13.98
N VAL A 231 -13.15 -0.90 14.31
CA VAL A 231 -12.43 -0.03 13.36
C VAL A 231 -11.09 -0.67 12.98
N ILE A 232 -10.34 -1.18 13.94
CA ILE A 232 -9.07 -1.87 13.70
C ILE A 232 -9.29 -3.14 12.86
N PHE A 233 -10.29 -3.98 13.22
CA PHE A 233 -10.60 -5.19 12.46
C PHE A 233 -10.89 -4.89 10.98
N VAL A 234 -11.74 -3.90 10.70
CA VAL A 234 -12.09 -3.49 9.34
C VAL A 234 -10.89 -2.90 8.60
N ALA A 235 -10.00 -2.18 9.30
CA ALA A 235 -8.76 -1.68 8.71
C ALA A 235 -7.86 -2.82 8.18
N TYR A 236 -7.68 -3.90 8.97
CA TYR A 236 -6.97 -5.10 8.52
C TYR A 236 -7.68 -5.82 7.36
N ALA A 237 -9.01 -5.93 7.41
CA ALA A 237 -9.78 -6.55 6.33
C ALA A 237 -9.60 -5.80 4.99
N ILE A 238 -9.66 -4.47 5.01
CA ILE A 238 -9.41 -3.62 3.83
C ILE A 238 -7.98 -3.77 3.34
N ALA A 239 -7.00 -3.78 4.25
CA ALA A 239 -5.60 -3.99 3.92
C ALA A 239 -5.41 -5.36 3.24
N GLY A 240 -6.11 -6.39 3.70
CA GLY A 240 -6.10 -7.71 3.07
C GLY A 240 -6.66 -7.72 1.65
N VAL A 241 -7.76 -7.03 1.39
CA VAL A 241 -8.32 -6.91 0.03
C VAL A 241 -7.35 -6.20 -0.91
N LEU A 242 -6.71 -5.11 -0.43
CA LEU A 242 -5.69 -4.39 -1.21
C LEU A 242 -4.45 -5.25 -1.45
N ALA A 243 -4.05 -6.09 -0.50
CA ALA A 243 -2.99 -7.08 -0.69
C ALA A 243 -3.37 -8.14 -1.72
N GLY A 244 -4.62 -8.63 -1.71
CA GLY A 244 -5.15 -9.55 -2.73
C GLY A 244 -5.07 -8.97 -4.14
N LEU A 245 -5.50 -7.72 -4.30
CA LEU A 245 -5.41 -7.01 -5.57
C LEU A 245 -3.95 -6.77 -5.99
N CYS A 246 -3.07 -6.44 -5.03
CA CYS A 246 -1.64 -6.31 -5.30
C CYS A 246 -1.05 -7.62 -5.82
N GLY A 247 -1.36 -8.75 -5.19
CA GLY A 247 -0.90 -10.08 -5.63
C GLY A 247 -1.26 -10.37 -7.09
N PHE A 248 -2.49 -10.07 -7.49
CA PHE A 248 -2.93 -10.14 -8.89
C PHE A 248 -2.10 -9.20 -9.79
N MET A 249 -1.90 -7.94 -9.38
CA MET A 249 -1.14 -6.96 -10.17
C MET A 249 0.33 -7.36 -10.32
N MET A 250 0.95 -7.93 -9.28
CA MET A 250 2.32 -8.47 -9.35
C MET A 250 2.46 -9.52 -10.45
N VAL A 251 1.53 -10.49 -10.49
CA VAL A 251 1.52 -11.52 -11.53
C VAL A 251 1.23 -10.92 -12.90
N SER A 252 0.34 -9.92 -12.98
CA SER A 252 0.05 -9.22 -14.23
C SER A 252 1.23 -8.46 -14.79
N TYR A 253 2.06 -7.87 -13.93
CA TYR A 253 3.25 -7.14 -14.35
C TYR A 253 4.40 -8.07 -14.77
N THR A 254 4.74 -9.04 -13.93
CA THR A 254 5.88 -9.95 -14.16
C THR A 254 5.54 -11.14 -15.06
N GLY A 255 4.28 -11.55 -15.12
CA GLY A 255 3.80 -12.75 -15.79
C GLY A 255 4.00 -14.02 -14.97
N ALA A 256 4.33 -13.90 -13.67
CA ALA A 256 4.46 -15.02 -12.76
C ALA A 256 4.41 -14.55 -11.29
N SER A 257 4.06 -15.43 -10.38
CA SER A 257 4.29 -15.23 -8.96
C SER A 257 5.71 -15.67 -8.61
N ILE A 258 6.47 -14.83 -7.90
CA ILE A 258 7.88 -15.04 -7.56
C ILE A 258 8.05 -14.81 -6.06
N TYR A 259 8.70 -15.75 -5.37
CA TYR A 259 8.94 -15.72 -3.92
C TYR A 259 9.57 -14.40 -3.41
N THR A 260 10.57 -13.90 -4.13
CA THR A 260 11.34 -12.71 -3.72
C THR A 260 10.51 -11.42 -3.67
N GLN A 261 9.36 -11.37 -4.37
CA GLN A 261 8.47 -10.22 -4.35
C GLN A 261 7.84 -9.99 -2.97
N GLY A 262 7.47 -11.06 -2.25
CA GLY A 262 6.94 -10.97 -0.89
C GLY A 262 7.92 -10.32 0.09
N THR A 263 9.22 -10.63 -0.03
CA THR A 263 10.27 -10.05 0.81
C THR A 263 10.35 -8.52 0.65
N ALA A 264 10.37 -8.04 -0.60
CA ALA A 264 10.46 -6.61 -0.88
C ALA A 264 9.23 -5.84 -0.38
N LEU A 265 8.04 -6.45 -0.47
CA LEU A 265 6.77 -5.86 -0.04
C LEU A 265 6.52 -5.94 1.47
N SER A 266 7.35 -6.63 2.25
CA SER A 266 7.19 -6.68 3.72
C SER A 266 7.76 -5.44 4.42
N THR A 267 8.83 -4.83 3.91
CA THR A 267 9.52 -3.71 4.58
C THR A 267 9.36 -2.36 3.87
N LEU A 268 9.42 -2.34 2.54
CA LEU A 268 9.31 -1.09 1.77
C LEU A 268 8.01 -0.30 2.01
N PRO A 269 6.82 -0.90 2.15
CA PRO A 269 5.59 -0.17 2.41
C PRO A 269 5.59 0.62 3.71
N VAL A 270 6.25 0.11 4.76
CA VAL A 270 6.43 0.83 6.03
C VAL A 270 7.20 2.13 5.78
N SER A 271 8.32 2.02 5.07
CA SER A 271 9.14 3.19 4.69
C SER A 271 8.34 4.19 3.85
N CYS A 272 7.53 3.72 2.90
CA CYS A 272 6.65 4.57 2.10
C CYS A 272 5.65 5.34 2.97
N CYS A 273 4.97 4.66 3.90
CA CYS A 273 3.99 5.29 4.78
C CYS A 273 4.63 6.37 5.66
N VAL A 274 5.74 6.05 6.32
CA VAL A 274 6.42 6.98 7.23
C VAL A 274 7.01 8.16 6.48
N LEU A 275 7.68 7.93 5.35
CA LEU A 275 8.25 8.98 4.49
C LEU A 275 7.18 9.90 3.92
N GLY A 276 6.01 9.34 3.63
CA GLY A 276 4.84 10.11 3.21
C GLY A 276 4.25 10.99 4.31
N GLY A 277 4.51 10.70 5.59
CA GLY A 277 4.00 11.44 6.74
C GLY A 277 2.84 10.75 7.47
N VAL A 278 2.66 9.44 7.28
CA VAL A 278 1.78 8.62 8.10
C VAL A 278 2.50 8.34 9.43
N LYS A 279 1.89 8.69 10.56
CA LYS A 279 2.48 8.42 11.88
C LYS A 279 2.37 6.95 12.26
N MET A 280 3.47 6.36 12.73
CA MET A 280 3.47 4.99 13.27
C MET A 280 2.63 4.84 14.54
N SER A 281 2.54 5.91 15.35
CA SER A 281 1.70 5.93 16.57
C SER A 281 0.20 6.08 16.27
N GLY A 282 -0.21 6.21 15.02
CA GLY A 282 -1.61 6.41 14.63
C GLY A 282 -2.06 7.87 14.58
N GLY A 283 -3.34 8.07 14.32
CA GLY A 283 -4.07 9.34 14.32
C GLY A 283 -3.82 10.23 13.11
N LYS A 284 -2.63 10.19 12.51
CA LYS A 284 -2.24 11.06 11.40
C LYS A 284 -1.87 10.29 10.16
N GLY A 285 -2.41 10.72 9.03
CA GLY A 285 -2.17 10.15 7.71
C GLY A 285 -3.33 10.37 6.78
N THR A 286 -3.08 10.18 5.49
CA THR A 286 -4.09 10.17 4.42
C THR A 286 -3.57 9.31 3.26
N ALA A 287 -4.46 8.89 2.36
CA ALA A 287 -4.05 8.19 1.14
C ALA A 287 -3.06 9.01 0.27
N VAL A 288 -3.17 10.35 0.31
CA VAL A 288 -2.23 11.24 -0.40
C VAL A 288 -0.83 11.18 0.21
N HIS A 289 -0.73 11.11 1.55
CA HIS A 289 0.55 10.92 2.22
C HIS A 289 1.21 9.59 1.78
N VAL A 290 0.43 8.51 1.74
CA VAL A 290 0.93 7.21 1.26
C VAL A 290 1.42 7.31 -0.20
N LEU A 291 0.64 7.93 -1.08
CA LEU A 291 1.03 8.13 -2.48
C LEU A 291 2.36 8.88 -2.62
N LEU A 292 2.54 9.98 -1.89
CA LEU A 292 3.78 10.75 -1.90
C LEU A 292 4.97 9.90 -1.43
N GLY A 293 4.81 9.16 -0.35
CA GLY A 293 5.85 8.27 0.16
C GLY A 293 6.22 7.16 -0.82
N VAL A 294 5.23 6.56 -1.48
CA VAL A 294 5.46 5.55 -2.53
C VAL A 294 6.24 6.14 -3.70
N LEU A 295 5.84 7.31 -4.21
CA LEU A 295 6.54 7.97 -5.31
C LEU A 295 7.99 8.29 -4.94
N ILE A 296 8.24 8.82 -3.73
CA ILE A 296 9.59 9.12 -3.23
C ILE A 296 10.44 7.85 -3.22
N MET A 297 9.96 6.77 -2.58
CA MET A 297 10.71 5.52 -2.47
C MET A 297 10.96 4.88 -3.84
N ARG A 298 9.99 4.94 -4.76
CA ARG A 298 10.16 4.39 -6.11
C ARG A 298 11.15 5.19 -6.94
N ILE A 299 11.14 6.53 -6.86
CA ILE A 299 12.13 7.37 -7.53
C ILE A 299 13.53 7.08 -6.99
N ILE A 300 13.71 6.98 -5.67
CA ILE A 300 15.01 6.62 -5.06
C ILE A 300 15.48 5.26 -5.58
N SER A 301 14.60 4.24 -5.54
CA SER A 301 14.95 2.90 -6.02
C SER A 301 15.33 2.91 -7.50
N GLN A 302 14.62 3.66 -8.35
CA GLN A 302 14.90 3.72 -9.78
C GLN A 302 16.19 4.52 -10.10
N ILE A 303 16.50 5.56 -9.33
CA ILE A 303 17.79 6.25 -9.43
C ILE A 303 18.93 5.26 -9.16
N MET A 304 18.84 4.51 -8.05
CA MET A 304 19.87 3.51 -7.69
C MET A 304 20.01 2.41 -8.74
N ASN A 305 18.90 1.91 -9.28
CA ASN A 305 18.91 0.95 -10.37
C ASN A 305 19.53 1.51 -11.65
N SER A 306 19.27 2.77 -11.99
CA SER A 306 19.84 3.45 -13.16
C SER A 306 21.34 3.70 -13.03
N LEU A 307 21.85 3.77 -11.81
CA LEU A 307 23.28 3.83 -11.49
C LEU A 307 23.93 2.43 -11.44
N HIS A 308 23.19 1.39 -11.79
CA HIS A 308 23.64 -0.02 -11.77
C HIS A 308 24.19 -0.47 -10.40
N LEU A 309 23.67 0.07 -9.32
CA LEU A 309 24.08 -0.32 -7.97
C LEU A 309 23.59 -1.74 -7.66
N GLN A 310 24.45 -2.50 -6.99
CA GLN A 310 24.09 -3.85 -6.54
C GLN A 310 22.91 -3.81 -5.56
N THR A 311 22.05 -4.81 -5.59
CA THR A 311 20.87 -4.93 -4.70
C THR A 311 21.25 -4.80 -3.23
N ALA A 312 22.42 -5.26 -2.82
CA ALA A 312 22.92 -5.11 -1.45
C ALA A 312 23.07 -3.64 -1.04
N ILE A 313 23.61 -2.80 -1.95
CA ILE A 313 23.78 -1.35 -1.71
C ILE A 313 22.40 -0.67 -1.67
N VAL A 314 21.48 -1.06 -2.56
CA VAL A 314 20.10 -0.54 -2.56
C VAL A 314 19.41 -0.84 -1.23
N ASN A 315 19.53 -2.05 -0.71
CA ASN A 315 18.97 -2.44 0.58
C ASN A 315 19.60 -1.67 1.75
N LEU A 316 20.92 -1.49 1.74
CA LEU A 316 21.65 -0.72 2.76
C LEU A 316 21.18 0.73 2.78
N VAL A 317 21.13 1.39 1.63
CA VAL A 317 20.67 2.79 1.51
C VAL A 317 19.21 2.91 1.97
N THR A 318 18.35 1.98 1.57
CA THR A 318 16.93 1.97 1.99
C THR A 318 16.80 1.83 3.51
N GLY A 319 17.58 0.96 4.14
CA GLY A 319 17.61 0.80 5.60
C GLY A 319 18.11 2.05 6.32
N LEU A 320 19.19 2.67 5.84
CA LEU A 320 19.71 3.92 6.40
C LEU A 320 18.69 5.07 6.25
N LEU A 321 18.02 5.18 5.11
CA LEU A 321 16.96 6.15 4.89
C LEU A 321 15.81 5.95 5.87
N LEU A 322 15.38 4.71 6.11
CA LEU A 322 14.33 4.42 7.08
C LEU A 322 14.72 4.88 8.49
N ILE A 323 15.94 4.57 8.94
CA ILE A 323 16.45 5.02 10.24
C ILE A 323 16.48 6.55 10.31
N ALA A 324 17.01 7.23 9.29
CA ALA A 324 17.07 8.68 9.24
C ALA A 324 15.68 9.33 9.36
N ILE A 325 14.68 8.78 8.64
CA ILE A 325 13.30 9.27 8.66
C ILE A 325 12.68 9.09 10.05
N LEU A 326 12.87 7.91 10.67
CA LEU A 326 12.35 7.65 12.02
C LEU A 326 12.97 8.56 13.07
N LEU A 327 14.26 8.89 12.93
CA LEU A 327 14.94 9.87 13.80
C LEU A 327 14.35 11.26 13.62
N VAL A 328 14.14 11.71 12.37
CA VAL A 328 13.53 13.01 12.07
C VAL A 328 12.10 13.07 12.63
N ASP A 329 11.28 12.05 12.45
CA ASP A 329 9.91 12.00 13.00
C ASP A 329 9.93 12.10 14.53
N ARG A 330 10.82 11.39 15.20
CA ARG A 330 10.97 11.44 16.66
C ARG A 330 11.38 12.82 17.18
N PHE A 331 12.35 13.48 16.52
CA PHE A 331 12.81 14.81 16.94
C PHE A 331 11.79 15.92 16.67
N THR A 332 11.03 15.80 15.56
CA THR A 332 9.98 16.77 15.24
C THR A 332 8.73 16.61 16.11
N SER A 333 8.40 15.39 16.53
CA SER A 333 7.30 15.13 17.47
C SER A 333 7.59 15.73 18.86
N LYS A 334 8.79 15.54 19.41
CA LYS A 334 9.16 16.12 20.73
C LYS A 334 9.09 17.64 20.79
N LYS A 335 9.30 18.34 19.66
CA LYS A 335 9.26 19.80 19.60
C LYS A 335 7.84 20.39 19.61
N LYS A 336 6.81 19.55 19.44
CA LYS A 336 5.39 19.98 19.48
C LYS A 336 4.73 19.73 20.84
N ASP A 337 5.32 18.89 21.66
CA ASP A 337 4.82 18.54 23.01
C ASP A 337 5.54 19.33 24.12
N ALA A 338 6.52 20.17 23.76
CA ALA A 338 7.21 21.15 24.62
C ALA A 338 6.74 22.58 24.30
#